data_e1dd699ef50d91447633d7ee9e5bce48
#
_entry.id   e1dd699ef50d91447633d7ee9e5bce48
#
_cell.length_a   1.000
_cell.length_b   1.000
_cell.length_c   1.000
_cell.angle_alpha   90.00
_cell.angle_beta   90.00
_cell.angle_gamma   90.00
#
_symmetry.space_group_name_H-M   'P 1'
#
loop_
_entity.id
_entity.type
_entity.pdbx_description
1 polymer ?
#
loop_
_entity_poly.entity_id
_entity_poly.type
_entity_poly.pdbx_seq_one_letter_code
_entity_poly.pdbx_strand_id
1 'polypeptide(L)' 'MFEEAELAEQFNTLLDKQQQAADYYAAAAAETEDPQMRQQFQQVQRDKNRHIQLTQRLLEIVD' A
#
# COMPACT_ATOMS: atom_id res chain seq x y z
N MET A 1 5.49 8.32 24.35
CA MET A 1 4.76 9.08 23.31
C MET A 1 5.70 9.33 22.14
N PHE A 2 5.22 9.15 20.92
CA PHE A 2 6.05 9.40 19.76
C PHE A 2 6.10 10.89 19.46
N GLU A 3 7.27 11.37 19.10
CA GLU A 3 7.41 12.71 18.56
C GLU A 3 6.88 12.74 17.12
N GLU A 4 6.51 13.94 16.64
CA GLU A 4 5.97 14.08 15.28
C GLU A 4 6.92 13.54 14.22
N ALA A 5 8.22 13.78 14.39
CA ALA A 5 9.23 13.29 13.44
C ALA A 5 9.29 11.77 13.41
N GLU A 6 9.19 11.12 14.57
CA GLU A 6 9.18 9.65 14.65
C GLU A 6 7.91 9.07 14.03
N LEU A 7 6.78 9.73 14.26
CA LEU A 7 5.51 9.29 13.72
C LEU A 7 5.52 9.40 12.19
N ALA A 8 6.03 10.51 11.66
CA ALA A 8 6.15 10.70 10.21
C ALA A 8 7.06 9.64 9.60
N GLU A 9 8.17 9.31 10.27
CA GLU A 9 9.09 8.28 9.80
C GLU A 9 8.41 6.90 9.76
N GLN A 10 7.62 6.58 10.78
CA GLN A 10 6.87 5.31 10.80
C GLN A 10 5.84 5.26 9.69
N PHE A 11 5.12 6.34 9.42
CA PHE A 11 4.17 6.39 8.31
C PHE A 11 4.86 6.26 6.96
N ASN A 12 6.04 6.85 6.80
CA ASN A 12 6.80 6.71 5.56
C ASN A 12 7.25 5.27 5.34
N THR A 13 7.67 4.58 6.41
CA THR A 13 8.05 3.16 6.34
C THR A 13 6.84 2.31 5.96
N LEU A 14 5.69 2.58 6.56
CA LEU A 14 4.46 1.86 6.25
C LEU A 14 4.05 2.09 4.79
N LEU A 15 4.13 3.34 4.34
CA LEU A 15 3.80 3.71 2.96
C LEU A 15 4.66 2.94 1.97
N ASP A 16 5.97 2.85 2.24
CA ASP A 16 6.92 2.12 1.41
C ASP A 16 6.56 0.65 1.29
N LYS A 17 6.24 0.02 2.43
CA LYS A 17 5.86 -1.39 2.45
C LYS A 17 4.55 -1.63 1.72
N GLN A 18 3.59 -0.74 1.85
CA GLN A 18 2.31 -0.85 1.15
C GLN A 18 2.50 -0.70 -0.36
N GLN A 19 3.41 0.20 -0.77
CA GLN A 19 3.71 0.38 -2.19
C GLN A 19 4.36 -0.88 -2.77
N GLN A 20 5.30 -1.48 -2.04
CA GLN A 20 5.93 -2.73 -2.47
C GLN A 20 4.91 -3.85 -2.60
N ALA A 21 3.97 -3.96 -1.66
CA ALA A 21 2.92 -4.96 -1.72
C ALA A 21 1.98 -4.72 -2.91
N ALA A 22 1.60 -3.48 -3.17
CA ALA A 22 0.76 -3.14 -4.33
C ALA A 22 1.45 -3.53 -5.64
N ASP A 23 2.74 -3.24 -5.75
CA ASP A 23 3.54 -3.60 -6.93
C ASP A 23 3.61 -5.10 -7.11
N TYR A 24 3.80 -5.85 -6.02
CA TYR A 24 3.83 -7.30 -6.05
C TYR A 24 2.51 -7.88 -6.59
N TYR A 25 1.37 -7.41 -6.08
CA TYR A 25 0.08 -7.92 -6.51
C TYR A 25 -0.26 -7.47 -7.93
N ALA A 26 0.19 -6.30 -8.35
CA ALA A 26 0.03 -5.87 -9.73
C ALA A 26 0.79 -6.80 -10.69
N ALA A 27 2.02 -7.16 -10.34
CA ALA A 27 2.82 -8.08 -11.13
C ALA A 27 2.19 -9.48 -11.15
N ALA A 28 1.71 -9.95 -10.01
CA ALA A 28 1.06 -11.27 -9.92
C ALA A 28 -0.20 -11.31 -10.80
N ALA A 29 -1.00 -10.24 -10.80
CA ALA A 29 -2.19 -10.16 -11.64
C ALA A 29 -1.83 -10.21 -13.13
N ALA A 30 -0.72 -9.57 -13.51
CA ALA A 30 -0.28 -9.54 -14.90
C ALA A 30 0.25 -10.89 -15.36
N GLU A 31 0.87 -11.66 -14.45
CA GLU A 31 1.51 -12.92 -14.79
C GLU A 31 0.57 -14.12 -14.76
N THR A 32 -0.50 -14.08 -13.98
CA THR A 32 -1.39 -15.23 -13.85
C THR A 32 -2.29 -15.39 -15.08
N GLU A 33 -2.49 -16.63 -15.50
CA GLU A 33 -3.40 -16.97 -16.59
C GLU A 33 -4.80 -17.30 -16.09
N ASP A 34 -4.95 -17.55 -14.78
CA ASP A 34 -6.24 -17.90 -14.18
C ASP A 34 -7.06 -16.61 -13.95
N PRO A 35 -8.24 -16.50 -14.62
CA PRO A 35 -9.04 -15.27 -14.47
C PRO A 35 -9.52 -15.02 -13.05
N GLN A 36 -9.82 -16.08 -12.27
CA GLN A 36 -10.25 -15.92 -10.88
C GLN A 36 -9.14 -15.39 -10.01
N MET A 37 -7.93 -15.95 -10.16
CA MET A 37 -6.78 -15.49 -9.41
C MET A 37 -6.39 -14.07 -9.80
N ARG A 38 -6.47 -13.75 -11.08
CA ARG A 38 -6.21 -12.38 -11.54
C ARG A 38 -7.14 -11.40 -10.87
N GLN A 39 -8.43 -11.74 -10.79
CA GLN A 39 -9.43 -10.89 -10.16
C GLN A 39 -9.13 -10.70 -8.68
N GLN A 40 -8.72 -11.75 -7.99
CA GLN A 40 -8.34 -11.68 -6.58
C GLN A 40 -7.12 -10.80 -6.37
N PHE A 41 -6.09 -10.94 -7.19
CA PHE A 41 -4.89 -10.12 -7.10
C PHE A 41 -5.21 -8.64 -7.38
N GLN A 42 -6.07 -8.37 -8.35
CA GLN A 42 -6.50 -7.00 -8.64
C GLN A 42 -7.27 -6.39 -7.47
N GLN A 43 -8.08 -7.20 -6.78
CA GLN A 43 -8.82 -6.73 -5.61
C GLN A 43 -7.85 -6.35 -4.49
N VAL A 44 -6.87 -7.19 -4.21
CA VAL A 44 -5.86 -6.89 -3.19
C VAL A 44 -5.05 -5.65 -3.57
N GLN A 45 -4.70 -5.52 -4.85
CA GLN A 45 -3.99 -4.34 -5.34
C GLN A 45 -4.79 -3.06 -5.09
N ARG A 46 -6.10 -3.07 -5.37
CA ARG A 46 -6.96 -1.93 -5.12
C ARG A 46 -7.02 -1.58 -3.63
N ASP A 47 -7.10 -2.61 -2.77
CA ASP A 47 -7.10 -2.40 -1.32
C ASP A 47 -5.80 -1.79 -0.84
N LYS A 48 -4.66 -2.26 -1.38
CA LYS A 48 -3.35 -1.69 -1.04
C LYS A 48 -3.24 -0.24 -1.50
N ASN A 49 -3.73 0.08 -2.68
CA ASN A 49 -3.72 1.45 -3.18
C ASN A 49 -4.58 2.37 -2.31
N ARG A 50 -5.72 1.88 -1.83
CA ARG A 50 -6.55 2.64 -0.89
C ARG A 50 -5.79 2.92 0.40
N HIS A 51 -5.11 1.90 0.94
CA HIS A 51 -4.32 2.06 2.17
C HIS A 51 -3.17 3.06 1.97
N ILE A 52 -2.55 3.04 0.79
CA ILE A 52 -1.51 4.01 0.44
C ILE A 52 -2.06 5.44 0.51
N GLN A 53 -3.23 5.67 -0.09
CA GLN A 53 -3.85 6.99 -0.07
C GLN A 53 -4.19 7.44 1.35
N LEU A 54 -4.72 6.53 2.18
CA LEU A 54 -5.03 6.85 3.57
C LEU A 54 -3.78 7.16 4.37
N THR A 55 -2.72 6.41 4.15
CA THR A 55 -1.44 6.63 4.83
C THR A 55 -0.84 7.98 4.43
N GLN A 56 -0.94 8.35 3.16
CA GLN A 56 -0.48 9.65 2.68
C GLN A 56 -1.23 10.80 3.35
N ARG A 57 -2.56 10.65 3.51
CA ARG A 57 -3.35 11.67 4.20
C ARG A 57 -2.96 11.80 5.67
N LEU A 58 -2.72 10.66 6.34
CA LEU A 58 -2.28 10.69 7.73
C LEU A 58 -0.90 11.35 7.85
N LEU A 59 -0.03 11.11 6.90
CA LEU A 59 1.28 11.73 6.86
C LEU A 59 1.17 13.26 6.74
N GLU A 60 0.26 13.75 5.92
CA GLU A 60 0.01 15.17 5.77
C GLU A 60 -0.47 15.82 7.07
N ILE A 61 -1.24 15.08 7.86
CA ILE A 61 -1.76 15.58 9.13
C ILE A 61 -0.64 15.73 10.17
N VAL A 62 0.30 14.79 10.21
CA VAL A 62 1.37 14.79 11.21
C VAL A 62 2.62 15.52 10.76
N ASP A 63 2.70 15.86 9.51
CA ASP A 63 3.88 16.53 8.93
C ASP A 63 3.66 18.11 8.92
#